data_865f811c1d43b347bbaf16842226ae29
#
_entry.id   865f811c1d43b347bbaf16842226ae29
#
_cell.length_a   1.000
_cell.length_b   1.000
_cell.length_c   1.000
_cell.angle_alpha   90.00
_cell.angle_beta   90.00
_cell.angle_gamma   90.00
#
_symmetry.space_group_name_H-M   'P 1'
#
loop_
_entity.id
_entity.type
_entity.pdbx_description
1 polymer ?
#
loop_
_entity_poly.entity_id
_entity_poly.type
_entity_poly.pdbx_seq_one_letter_code
_entity_poly.pdbx_strand_id
1 'polypeptide(L)'
;MDSPRIAYLGPVGTYAEKAARHFAALQGWQQSRLEPRYGISTVLRALAEGDVEAAVVPVENSVEGGVTTTLDTLWTEGGLRIVRALVMPIRHALLSSGVLGGISEVISHPQALAQCSGWLTEHLPRALQLPTTSTAEAARMVHGSRFRAAIASIEAAREQDLSVLAHPINDVAGNCTRFLLLRQGRGEGPASTAAATAADNPSGPLEHYTSLAFSLHANIPGALLQALQPFADRGLSMSRIESRPSKRELGEYIFFVDLEADLSPAQLQALLADLHTLCERLLWLGSYALTDLTAMGNPDQQPGGRAGS
;
A
#
# COMPACT_ATOMS: atom_id res chain seq x y z
N MET A 1 16.13 -1.28 -23.92
CA MET A 1 15.92 -1.72 -22.52
C MET A 1 14.54 -2.33 -22.47
N ASP A 2 14.46 -3.58 -22.04
CA ASP A 2 13.16 -4.25 -21.93
C ASP A 2 12.28 -3.50 -20.93
N SER A 3 11.01 -3.37 -21.30
CA SER A 3 10.01 -2.69 -20.46
C SER A 3 9.80 -3.49 -19.18
N PRO A 4 9.98 -2.91 -17.98
CA PRO A 4 9.87 -3.65 -16.74
C PRO A 4 8.46 -4.22 -16.54
N ARG A 5 8.37 -5.49 -16.12
CA ARG A 5 7.14 -6.12 -15.68
C ARG A 5 6.93 -5.81 -14.20
N ILE A 6 5.76 -5.33 -13.87
CA ILE A 6 5.40 -4.91 -12.50
C ILE A 6 4.22 -5.76 -12.05
N ALA A 7 4.44 -6.66 -11.10
CA ALA A 7 3.35 -7.39 -10.46
C ALA A 7 2.63 -6.48 -9.44
N TYR A 8 1.32 -6.59 -9.36
CA TYR A 8 0.50 -5.87 -8.39
C TYR A 8 -0.67 -6.70 -7.88
N LEU A 9 -1.27 -6.32 -6.75
CA LEU A 9 -2.45 -6.98 -6.21
C LEU A 9 -3.67 -6.68 -7.10
N GLY A 10 -4.02 -7.66 -7.93
CA GLY A 10 -5.16 -7.60 -8.85
C GLY A 10 -6.53 -7.76 -8.19
N PRO A 11 -7.57 -7.76 -8.96
CA PRO A 11 -7.62 -7.68 -10.43
C PRO A 11 -7.32 -6.27 -10.98
N VAL A 12 -7.49 -6.09 -12.31
CA VAL A 12 -7.50 -4.77 -12.98
C VAL A 12 -8.60 -3.89 -12.36
N GLY A 13 -8.36 -2.57 -12.25
CA GLY A 13 -9.30 -1.61 -11.64
C GLY A 13 -9.13 -1.44 -10.12
N THR A 14 -8.12 -2.09 -9.50
CA THR A 14 -7.84 -1.94 -8.06
C THR A 14 -7.01 -0.69 -7.74
N TYR A 15 -7.06 -0.24 -6.47
CA TYR A 15 -6.15 0.81 -5.98
C TYR A 15 -4.67 0.41 -6.09
N ALA A 16 -4.34 -0.88 -6.01
CA ALA A 16 -2.98 -1.36 -6.21
C ALA A 16 -2.52 -1.21 -7.66
N GLU A 17 -3.39 -1.38 -8.66
CA GLU A 17 -3.07 -1.04 -10.05
C GLU A 17 -2.83 0.45 -10.21
N LYS A 18 -3.69 1.30 -9.63
CA LYS A 18 -3.51 2.75 -9.65
C LYS A 18 -2.16 3.14 -9.05
N ALA A 19 -1.78 2.56 -7.92
CA ALA A 19 -0.46 2.75 -7.31
C ALA A 19 0.66 2.28 -8.25
N ALA A 20 0.53 1.13 -8.91
CA ALA A 20 1.53 0.63 -9.86
C ALA A 20 1.73 1.57 -11.04
N ARG A 21 0.65 2.15 -11.59
CA ARG A 21 0.74 3.17 -12.65
C ARG A 21 1.46 4.45 -12.18
N HIS A 22 1.16 4.91 -10.96
CA HIS A 22 1.86 6.06 -10.36
C HIS A 22 3.36 5.78 -10.17
N PHE A 23 3.71 4.62 -9.64
CA PHE A 23 5.11 4.22 -9.48
C PHE A 23 5.83 4.12 -10.83
N ALA A 24 5.19 3.53 -11.85
CA ALA A 24 5.74 3.46 -13.19
C ALA A 24 6.04 4.86 -13.76
N ALA A 25 5.12 5.82 -13.58
CA ALA A 25 5.32 7.20 -13.99
C ALA A 25 6.47 7.87 -13.22
N LEU A 26 6.52 7.73 -11.88
CA LEU A 26 7.57 8.28 -11.03
C LEU A 26 8.95 7.68 -11.33
N GLN A 27 9.03 6.47 -11.87
CA GLN A 27 10.28 5.80 -12.27
C GLN A 27 10.65 6.04 -13.74
N GLY A 28 9.83 6.78 -14.50
CA GLY A 28 10.05 6.97 -15.93
C GLY A 28 9.83 5.69 -16.77
N TRP A 29 9.14 4.69 -16.25
CA TRP A 29 8.88 3.41 -16.91
C TRP A 29 7.64 3.48 -17.82
N GLN A 30 7.71 4.32 -18.85
CA GLN A 30 6.58 4.62 -19.75
C GLN A 30 6.02 3.41 -20.50
N GLN A 31 6.82 2.37 -20.70
CA GLN A 31 6.42 1.14 -21.41
C GLN A 31 6.33 -0.07 -20.47
N SER A 32 6.15 0.14 -19.15
CA SER A 32 6.05 -0.96 -18.22
C SER A 32 4.81 -1.82 -18.47
N ARG A 33 4.95 -3.14 -18.27
CA ARG A 33 3.85 -4.09 -18.32
C ARG A 33 3.35 -4.37 -16.92
N LEU A 34 2.09 -4.02 -16.63
CA LEU A 34 1.46 -4.29 -15.35
C LEU A 34 0.82 -5.69 -15.36
N GLU A 35 1.16 -6.52 -14.39
CA GLU A 35 0.71 -7.90 -14.27
C GLU A 35 -0.09 -8.12 -12.98
N PRO A 36 -1.43 -8.28 -13.05
CA PRO A 36 -2.23 -8.59 -11.87
C PRO A 36 -1.92 -9.98 -11.34
N ARG A 37 -1.81 -10.11 -10.02
CA ARG A 37 -1.71 -11.38 -9.30
C ARG A 37 -2.78 -11.45 -8.22
N TYR A 38 -3.30 -12.64 -7.97
CA TYR A 38 -4.33 -12.85 -6.96
C TYR A 38 -3.69 -13.22 -5.62
N GLY A 39 -3.44 -12.19 -4.81
CA GLY A 39 -2.86 -12.31 -3.47
C GLY A 39 -1.48 -11.67 -3.34
N ILE A 40 -1.26 -11.02 -2.21
CA ILE A 40 -0.03 -10.28 -1.90
C ILE A 40 1.19 -11.20 -1.92
N SER A 41 1.08 -12.39 -1.32
CA SER A 41 2.18 -13.35 -1.30
C SER A 41 2.60 -13.81 -2.69
N THR A 42 1.63 -13.94 -3.62
CA THR A 42 1.92 -14.30 -5.03
C THR A 42 2.62 -13.16 -5.77
N VAL A 43 2.25 -11.91 -5.48
CA VAL A 43 2.92 -10.71 -6.02
C VAL A 43 4.39 -10.67 -5.59
N LEU A 44 4.64 -10.81 -4.29
CA LEU A 44 6.00 -10.72 -3.73
C LEU A 44 6.87 -11.93 -4.09
N ARG A 45 6.29 -13.12 -4.17
CA ARG A 45 7.00 -14.32 -4.60
C ARG A 45 7.44 -14.23 -6.07
N ALA A 46 6.56 -13.76 -6.97
CA ALA A 46 6.92 -13.54 -8.36
C ALA A 46 8.15 -12.58 -8.51
N LEU A 47 8.25 -11.58 -7.62
CA LEU A 47 9.44 -10.73 -7.57
C LEU A 47 10.66 -11.47 -7.01
N ALA A 48 10.50 -12.25 -5.93
CA ALA A 48 11.60 -13.00 -5.32
C ALA A 48 12.17 -14.06 -6.28
N GLU A 49 11.34 -14.71 -7.07
CA GLU A 49 11.70 -15.72 -8.08
C GLU A 49 12.26 -15.08 -9.37
N GLY A 50 12.13 -13.76 -9.55
CA GLY A 50 12.63 -13.04 -10.74
C GLY A 50 11.69 -13.11 -11.94
N ASP A 51 10.43 -13.51 -11.73
CA ASP A 51 9.42 -13.52 -12.79
C ASP A 51 9.03 -12.11 -13.24
N VAL A 52 9.22 -11.13 -12.37
CA VAL A 52 8.98 -9.71 -12.62
C VAL A 52 10.12 -8.85 -12.06
N GLU A 53 10.30 -7.66 -12.61
CA GLU A 53 11.37 -6.73 -12.22
C GLU A 53 10.97 -5.83 -11.03
N ALA A 54 9.67 -5.71 -10.76
CA ALA A 54 9.15 -4.93 -9.64
C ALA A 54 7.81 -5.49 -9.14
N ALA A 55 7.47 -5.15 -7.88
CA ALA A 55 6.20 -5.51 -7.26
C ALA A 55 5.59 -4.32 -6.53
N VAL A 56 4.26 -4.21 -6.57
CA VAL A 56 3.50 -3.19 -5.85
C VAL A 56 2.48 -3.84 -4.93
N VAL A 57 2.59 -3.54 -3.64
CA VAL A 57 1.70 -4.08 -2.60
C VAL A 57 1.31 -2.99 -1.59
N PRO A 58 0.11 -3.07 -0.98
CA PRO A 58 -0.23 -2.23 0.16
C PRO A 58 0.53 -2.70 1.41
N VAL A 59 0.95 -1.78 2.28
CA VAL A 59 1.61 -2.10 3.56
C VAL A 59 0.83 -1.62 4.76
N GLU A 60 0.04 -0.56 4.61
CA GLU A 60 -0.71 0.04 5.70
C GLU A 60 -1.91 0.82 5.16
N ASN A 61 -3.04 0.75 5.86
CA ASN A 61 -4.20 1.60 5.63
C ASN A 61 -4.49 2.40 6.91
N SER A 62 -4.83 3.68 6.78
CA SER A 62 -5.02 4.59 7.93
C SER A 62 -6.21 4.22 8.83
N VAL A 63 -7.14 3.39 8.36
CA VAL A 63 -8.32 2.94 9.11
C VAL A 63 -8.11 1.53 9.67
N GLU A 64 -7.50 0.63 8.88
CA GLU A 64 -7.36 -0.80 9.20
C GLU A 64 -6.00 -1.16 9.83
N GLY A 65 -5.00 -0.26 9.72
CA GLY A 65 -3.65 -0.53 10.17
C GLY A 65 -2.79 -1.32 9.18
N GLY A 66 -1.82 -2.06 9.69
CA GLY A 66 -0.82 -2.77 8.89
C GLY A 66 -1.40 -3.93 8.08
N VAL A 67 -0.92 -4.08 6.84
CA VAL A 67 -1.28 -5.22 5.97
C VAL A 67 -0.39 -6.40 6.31
N THR A 68 -0.89 -7.25 7.20
CA THR A 68 -0.14 -8.35 7.82
C THR A 68 0.49 -9.32 6.81
N THR A 69 -0.22 -9.61 5.71
CA THR A 69 0.27 -10.50 4.65
C THR A 69 1.51 -9.92 3.97
N THR A 70 1.58 -8.60 3.76
CA THR A 70 2.75 -7.93 3.19
C THR A 70 3.95 -8.10 4.10
N LEU A 71 3.79 -7.79 5.40
CA LEU A 71 4.88 -7.88 6.38
C LEU A 71 5.39 -9.32 6.53
N ASP A 72 4.47 -10.27 6.73
CA ASP A 72 4.83 -11.69 6.88
C ASP A 72 5.58 -12.22 5.64
N THR A 73 5.15 -11.81 4.43
CA THR A 73 5.81 -12.27 3.20
C THR A 73 7.19 -11.62 3.02
N LEU A 74 7.33 -10.32 3.32
CA LEU A 74 8.65 -9.64 3.29
C LEU A 74 9.65 -10.30 4.23
N TRP A 75 9.20 -10.72 5.41
CA TRP A 75 10.04 -11.45 6.34
C TRP A 75 10.45 -12.82 5.84
N THR A 76 9.51 -13.56 5.25
CA THR A 76 9.73 -14.93 4.77
C THR A 76 10.63 -14.99 3.56
N GLU A 77 10.33 -14.22 2.53
CA GLU A 77 11.08 -14.22 1.27
C GLU A 77 12.48 -13.62 1.46
N GLY A 78 12.63 -12.58 2.29
CA GLY A 78 13.90 -11.88 2.43
C GLY A 78 14.38 -11.27 1.10
N GLY A 79 15.54 -10.68 1.06
CA GLY A 79 16.17 -10.25 -0.21
C GLY A 79 15.40 -9.22 -1.07
N LEU A 80 14.18 -8.85 -0.69
CA LEU A 80 13.40 -7.81 -1.34
C LEU A 80 13.72 -6.44 -0.75
N ARG A 81 13.71 -5.40 -1.58
CA ARG A 81 14.00 -4.02 -1.17
C ARG A 81 12.88 -3.09 -1.57
N ILE A 82 12.46 -2.26 -0.64
CA ILE A 82 11.57 -1.14 -0.89
C ILE A 82 12.40 -0.05 -1.57
N VAL A 83 11.99 0.38 -2.75
CA VAL A 83 12.67 1.43 -3.51
C VAL A 83 11.90 2.74 -3.52
N ARG A 84 10.60 2.69 -3.21
CA ARG A 84 9.74 3.87 -3.08
C ARG A 84 8.47 3.54 -2.30
N ALA A 85 7.90 4.53 -1.62
CA ALA A 85 6.56 4.44 -1.04
C ALA A 85 5.64 5.53 -1.61
N LEU A 86 4.33 5.24 -1.61
CA LEU A 86 3.27 6.13 -2.08
C LEU A 86 2.11 6.10 -1.10
N VAL A 87 1.72 7.24 -0.55
CA VAL A 87 0.45 7.38 0.19
C VAL A 87 -0.61 7.88 -0.77
N MET A 88 -1.69 7.13 -0.88
CA MET A 88 -2.76 7.42 -1.83
C MET A 88 -4.11 7.48 -1.12
N PRO A 89 -4.94 8.52 -1.37
CA PRO A 89 -6.27 8.61 -0.80
C PRO A 89 -7.17 7.50 -1.35
N ILE A 90 -7.95 6.89 -0.45
CA ILE A 90 -8.94 5.87 -0.77
C ILE A 90 -10.32 6.50 -0.67
N ARG A 91 -10.93 6.74 -1.80
CA ARG A 91 -12.25 7.37 -1.92
C ARG A 91 -13.20 6.41 -2.63
N HIS A 92 -14.13 5.86 -1.87
CA HIS A 92 -15.12 4.93 -2.41
C HIS A 92 -16.28 5.69 -3.05
N ALA A 93 -16.76 5.14 -4.16
CA ALA A 93 -17.97 5.57 -4.85
C ALA A 93 -19.01 4.45 -4.85
N LEU A 94 -20.28 4.81 -4.86
CA LEU A 94 -21.37 3.89 -5.16
C LEU A 94 -21.63 3.90 -6.66
N LEU A 95 -21.46 2.75 -7.30
CA LEU A 95 -21.52 2.56 -8.74
C LEU A 95 -22.67 1.64 -9.12
N SER A 96 -23.41 1.95 -10.19
CA SER A 96 -24.50 1.08 -10.68
C SER A 96 -24.88 1.40 -12.14
N SER A 97 -25.54 0.48 -12.80
CA SER A 97 -26.28 0.74 -14.04
C SER A 97 -27.74 1.20 -13.78
N GLY A 98 -28.15 1.30 -12.51
CA GLY A 98 -29.47 1.73 -12.06
C GLY A 98 -29.46 3.14 -11.46
N VAL A 99 -30.52 3.45 -10.70
CA VAL A 99 -30.66 4.69 -9.93
C VAL A 99 -30.70 4.40 -8.44
N LEU A 100 -30.29 5.35 -7.60
CA LEU A 100 -30.13 5.16 -6.14
C LEU A 100 -31.39 4.55 -5.48
N GLY A 101 -32.57 5.06 -5.76
CA GLY A 101 -33.83 4.57 -5.17
C GLY A 101 -34.24 3.16 -5.61
N GLY A 102 -33.59 2.58 -6.62
CA GLY A 102 -33.85 1.22 -7.11
C GLY A 102 -32.86 0.18 -6.58
N ILE A 103 -31.86 0.58 -5.79
CA ILE A 103 -30.83 -0.32 -5.30
C ILE A 103 -31.34 -1.13 -4.10
N SER A 104 -31.30 -2.45 -4.23
CA SER A 104 -31.64 -3.42 -3.17
C SER A 104 -30.46 -4.28 -2.72
N GLU A 105 -29.36 -4.29 -3.49
CA GLU A 105 -28.14 -5.04 -3.15
C GLU A 105 -26.91 -4.17 -3.38
N VAL A 106 -25.98 -4.18 -2.41
CA VAL A 106 -24.68 -3.50 -2.48
C VAL A 106 -23.57 -4.53 -2.35
N ILE A 107 -22.69 -4.61 -3.32
CA ILE A 107 -21.61 -5.60 -3.40
C ILE A 107 -20.28 -4.89 -3.26
N SER A 108 -19.39 -5.41 -2.41
CA SER A 108 -17.98 -4.98 -2.37
C SER A 108 -17.10 -5.92 -1.55
N HIS A 109 -15.81 -5.59 -1.48
CA HIS A 109 -14.91 -6.21 -0.50
C HIS A 109 -15.41 -5.90 0.93
N PRO A 110 -15.32 -6.85 1.88
CA PRO A 110 -15.80 -6.65 3.25
C PRO A 110 -15.30 -5.36 3.90
N GLN A 111 -14.02 -5.03 3.70
CA GLN A 111 -13.41 -3.82 4.21
C GLN A 111 -14.08 -2.54 3.65
N ALA A 112 -14.38 -2.48 2.37
CA ALA A 112 -15.04 -1.32 1.75
C ALA A 112 -16.51 -1.19 2.21
N LEU A 113 -17.21 -2.32 2.43
CA LEU A 113 -18.55 -2.34 3.02
C LEU A 113 -18.51 -1.76 4.45
N ALA A 114 -17.55 -2.18 5.28
CA ALA A 114 -17.36 -1.68 6.63
C ALA A 114 -17.02 -0.18 6.67
N GLN A 115 -16.17 0.29 5.76
CA GLN A 115 -15.75 1.69 5.66
C GLN A 115 -16.82 2.65 5.13
N CYS A 116 -17.94 2.13 4.62
CA CYS A 116 -19.09 2.88 4.11
C CYS A 116 -20.40 2.53 4.83
N SER A 117 -20.33 1.83 5.96
CA SER A 117 -21.50 1.28 6.64
C SER A 117 -22.46 2.36 7.16
N GLY A 118 -21.94 3.47 7.65
CA GLY A 118 -22.73 4.63 8.09
C GLY A 118 -23.49 5.26 6.93
N TRP A 119 -22.78 5.55 5.83
CA TRP A 119 -23.40 6.09 4.63
C TRP A 119 -24.48 5.15 4.05
N LEU A 120 -24.21 3.82 4.03
CA LEU A 120 -25.18 2.84 3.55
C LEU A 120 -26.42 2.77 4.46
N THR A 121 -26.23 2.84 5.76
CA THR A 121 -27.34 2.83 6.73
C THR A 121 -28.26 4.04 6.56
N GLU A 122 -27.70 5.20 6.26
CA GLU A 122 -28.46 6.43 6.05
C GLU A 122 -29.22 6.46 4.71
N HIS A 123 -28.53 6.05 3.62
CA HIS A 123 -29.05 6.25 2.26
C HIS A 123 -29.70 5.01 1.64
N LEU A 124 -29.29 3.81 2.06
CA LEU A 124 -29.76 2.51 1.57
C LEU A 124 -30.04 1.52 2.70
N PRO A 125 -30.86 1.88 3.72
CA PRO A 125 -31.05 1.08 4.95
C PRO A 125 -31.66 -0.31 4.70
N ARG A 126 -32.23 -0.56 3.52
CA ARG A 126 -32.87 -1.84 3.16
C ARG A 126 -32.02 -2.67 2.19
N ALA A 127 -30.90 -2.14 1.70
CA ALA A 127 -30.07 -2.85 0.75
C ALA A 127 -29.29 -3.97 1.45
N LEU A 128 -29.31 -5.15 0.84
CA LEU A 128 -28.51 -6.29 1.29
C LEU A 128 -27.04 -6.06 0.92
N GLN A 129 -26.14 -6.15 1.91
CA GLN A 129 -24.71 -6.03 1.71
C GLN A 129 -24.09 -7.41 1.42
N LEU A 130 -23.47 -7.56 0.25
CA LEU A 130 -22.92 -8.82 -0.23
C LEU A 130 -21.41 -8.73 -0.40
N PRO A 131 -20.62 -9.56 0.31
CA PRO A 131 -19.16 -9.53 0.19
C PRO A 131 -18.69 -10.18 -1.11
N THR A 132 -17.60 -9.64 -1.68
CA THR A 132 -16.84 -10.24 -2.79
C THR A 132 -15.33 -10.07 -2.58
N THR A 133 -14.52 -10.59 -3.48
CA THR A 133 -13.06 -10.68 -3.32
C THR A 133 -12.33 -9.36 -3.47
N SER A 134 -12.91 -8.37 -4.19
CA SER A 134 -12.34 -7.04 -4.35
C SER A 134 -13.39 -6.02 -4.77
N THR A 135 -13.09 -4.72 -4.58
CA THR A 135 -13.94 -3.62 -5.05
C THR A 135 -14.06 -3.59 -6.57
N ALA A 136 -12.99 -3.94 -7.30
CA ALA A 136 -13.01 -4.03 -8.76
C ALA A 136 -13.87 -5.21 -9.26
N GLU A 137 -13.86 -6.35 -8.57
CA GLU A 137 -14.74 -7.47 -8.86
C GLU A 137 -16.21 -7.08 -8.66
N ALA A 138 -16.51 -6.37 -7.57
CA ALA A 138 -17.84 -5.86 -7.30
C ALA A 138 -18.37 -4.99 -8.46
N ALA A 139 -17.55 -4.08 -8.98
CA ALA A 139 -17.91 -3.24 -10.13
C ALA A 139 -18.26 -4.10 -11.37
N ARG A 140 -17.49 -5.15 -11.67
CA ARG A 140 -17.80 -6.07 -12.76
C ARG A 140 -19.13 -6.82 -12.56
N MET A 141 -19.40 -7.25 -11.32
CA MET A 141 -20.60 -8.03 -10.98
C MET A 141 -21.91 -7.26 -11.12
N VAL A 142 -21.88 -5.94 -11.03
CA VAL A 142 -23.09 -5.09 -11.07
C VAL A 142 -23.36 -4.50 -12.45
N HIS A 143 -22.45 -4.70 -13.42
CA HIS A 143 -22.65 -4.24 -14.79
C HIS A 143 -23.97 -4.76 -15.36
N GLY A 144 -24.77 -3.85 -15.95
CA GLY A 144 -26.09 -4.17 -16.54
C GLY A 144 -27.22 -4.41 -15.53
N SER A 145 -26.94 -4.46 -14.21
CA SER A 145 -27.97 -4.62 -13.20
C SER A 145 -28.53 -3.27 -12.73
N ARG A 146 -29.87 -3.14 -12.69
CA ARG A 146 -30.53 -1.92 -12.24
C ARG A 146 -30.84 -1.89 -10.74
N PHE A 147 -30.71 -3.01 -10.05
CA PHE A 147 -31.00 -3.15 -8.61
C PHE A 147 -29.77 -3.46 -7.76
N ARG A 148 -28.61 -3.63 -8.39
CA ARG A 148 -27.32 -3.85 -7.72
C ARG A 148 -26.42 -2.62 -7.84
N ALA A 149 -25.70 -2.32 -6.78
CA ALA A 149 -24.63 -1.33 -6.77
C ALA A 149 -23.34 -1.93 -6.25
N ALA A 150 -22.21 -1.39 -6.68
CA ALA A 150 -20.89 -1.72 -6.15
C ALA A 150 -20.30 -0.55 -5.38
N ILE A 151 -19.55 -0.84 -4.31
CA ILE A 151 -18.64 0.14 -3.74
C ILE A 151 -17.27 -0.11 -4.38
N ALA A 152 -16.75 0.88 -5.12
CA ALA A 152 -15.46 0.80 -5.79
C ALA A 152 -14.85 2.18 -6.02
N SER A 153 -13.72 2.25 -6.73
CA SER A 153 -13.11 3.51 -7.15
C SER A 153 -13.87 4.15 -8.32
N ILE A 154 -13.72 5.46 -8.51
CA ILE A 154 -14.29 6.15 -9.70
C ILE A 154 -13.71 5.59 -11.00
N GLU A 155 -12.45 5.16 -10.99
CA GLU A 155 -11.82 4.56 -12.16
C GLU A 155 -12.55 3.28 -12.60
N ALA A 156 -12.99 2.46 -11.63
CA ALA A 156 -13.78 1.27 -11.92
C ALA A 156 -15.12 1.59 -12.60
N ALA A 157 -15.72 2.76 -12.33
CA ALA A 157 -16.92 3.20 -13.03
C ALA A 157 -16.68 3.36 -14.53
N ARG A 158 -15.56 3.97 -14.92
CA ARG A 158 -15.19 4.18 -16.33
C ARG A 158 -14.86 2.87 -17.03
N GLU A 159 -14.15 1.96 -16.34
CA GLU A 159 -13.77 0.66 -16.90
C GLU A 159 -14.97 -0.28 -17.13
N GLN A 160 -16.00 -0.16 -16.30
CA GLN A 160 -17.16 -1.05 -16.33
C GLN A 160 -18.43 -0.36 -16.88
N ASP A 161 -18.31 0.85 -17.44
CA ASP A 161 -19.44 1.64 -17.97
C ASP A 161 -20.58 1.75 -16.95
N LEU A 162 -20.25 2.15 -15.71
CA LEU A 162 -21.18 2.33 -14.60
C LEU A 162 -21.37 3.81 -14.29
N SER A 163 -22.57 4.17 -13.86
CA SER A 163 -22.85 5.50 -13.32
C SER A 163 -22.36 5.61 -11.88
N VAL A 164 -21.77 6.76 -11.53
CA VAL A 164 -21.44 7.13 -10.16
C VAL A 164 -22.69 7.69 -9.50
N LEU A 165 -23.30 6.96 -8.59
CA LEU A 165 -24.51 7.37 -7.87
C LEU A 165 -24.22 8.29 -6.69
N ALA A 166 -23.08 8.10 -6.02
CA ALA A 166 -22.56 8.95 -4.93
C ALA A 166 -21.05 8.81 -4.80
N HIS A 167 -20.37 9.90 -4.41
CA HIS A 167 -18.92 9.95 -4.15
C HIS A 167 -18.52 11.24 -3.42
N PRO A 168 -17.60 11.21 -2.44
CA PRO A 168 -17.16 10.01 -1.74
C PRO A 168 -18.23 9.50 -0.76
N ILE A 169 -18.21 8.19 -0.47
CA ILE A 169 -19.15 7.57 0.47
C ILE A 169 -18.45 6.95 1.70
N ASN A 170 -17.17 7.23 1.89
CA ASN A 170 -16.42 6.78 3.07
C ASN A 170 -16.95 7.45 4.34
N ASP A 171 -17.14 6.66 5.42
CA ASP A 171 -17.52 7.18 6.73
C ASP A 171 -16.41 7.99 7.39
N VAL A 172 -15.14 7.62 7.13
CA VAL A 172 -13.95 8.30 7.64
C VAL A 172 -13.33 9.14 6.52
N ALA A 173 -13.36 10.47 6.71
CA ALA A 173 -12.64 11.38 5.82
C ALA A 173 -11.12 11.18 6.00
N GLY A 174 -10.36 11.24 4.90
CA GLY A 174 -8.90 11.09 4.95
C GLY A 174 -8.40 9.65 4.95
N ASN A 175 -9.27 8.66 4.68
CA ASN A 175 -8.83 7.28 4.45
C ASN A 175 -7.75 7.24 3.35
N CYS A 176 -6.59 6.68 3.68
CA CYS A 176 -5.47 6.53 2.75
C CYS A 176 -4.78 5.17 2.93
N THR A 177 -4.12 4.73 1.88
CA THR A 177 -3.31 3.49 1.90
C THR A 177 -1.90 3.83 1.47
N ARG A 178 -0.91 3.32 2.22
CA ARG A 178 0.49 3.34 1.85
C ARG A 178 0.80 2.10 1.04
N PHE A 179 1.31 2.32 -0.18
CA PHE A 179 1.79 1.27 -1.09
C PHE A 179 3.31 1.32 -1.16
N LEU A 180 3.90 0.15 -1.38
CA LEU A 180 5.33 -0.02 -1.57
C LEU A 180 5.63 -0.48 -2.99
N LEU A 181 6.63 0.12 -3.61
CA LEU A 181 7.31 -0.41 -4.78
C LEU A 181 8.54 -1.18 -4.32
N LEU A 182 8.62 -2.46 -4.69
CA LEU A 182 9.73 -3.33 -4.33
C LEU A 182 10.49 -3.82 -5.55
N ARG A 183 11.78 -4.11 -5.35
CA ARG A 183 12.66 -4.80 -6.29
C ARG A 183 13.45 -5.89 -5.59
N GLN A 184 14.08 -6.79 -6.35
CA GLN A 184 15.07 -7.70 -5.77
C GLN A 184 16.28 -6.91 -5.28
N GLY A 185 16.72 -7.18 -4.04
CA GLY A 185 17.99 -6.70 -3.50
C GLY A 185 19.11 -7.60 -4.03
N ARG A 186 19.68 -7.26 -5.16
CA ARG A 186 20.78 -8.03 -5.76
C ARG A 186 22.06 -7.82 -4.96
N GLY A 187 22.26 -8.56 -3.86
CA GLY A 187 23.55 -8.60 -3.14
C GLY A 187 24.16 -7.26 -2.71
N GLU A 188 23.45 -6.17 -2.90
CA GLU A 188 23.88 -4.80 -2.68
C GLU A 188 23.73 -4.48 -1.20
N GLY A 189 24.87 -4.34 -0.53
CA GLY A 189 24.93 -3.74 0.79
C GLY A 189 24.51 -2.25 0.72
N PRO A 190 24.48 -1.56 1.86
CA PRO A 190 24.03 -0.15 1.97
C PRO A 190 24.70 0.84 1.01
N ALA A 191 25.83 0.46 0.41
CA ALA A 191 26.62 1.34 -0.48
C ALA A 191 25.99 1.57 -1.87
N SER A 192 25.01 0.77 -2.31
CA SER A 192 24.48 0.81 -3.69
C SER A 192 23.22 1.65 -3.88
N THR A 193 22.63 2.21 -2.83
CA THR A 193 21.35 2.92 -2.91
C THR A 193 21.40 4.31 -3.53
N ALA A 194 22.58 4.85 -3.77
CA ALA A 194 22.75 6.21 -4.32
C ALA A 194 22.32 6.38 -5.80
N ALA A 195 22.07 5.29 -6.55
CA ALA A 195 21.77 5.35 -7.98
C ALA A 195 20.27 5.33 -8.32
N ALA A 196 19.37 5.13 -7.36
CA ALA A 196 17.92 4.97 -7.63
C ALA A 196 17.09 6.25 -7.43
N THR A 197 17.70 7.38 -7.04
CA THR A 197 16.99 8.59 -6.59
C THR A 197 17.03 9.79 -7.54
N ALA A 198 17.59 9.66 -8.73
CA ALA A 198 17.77 10.79 -9.64
C ALA A 198 16.78 10.78 -10.82
N ALA A 199 15.48 10.59 -10.59
CA ALA A 199 14.47 10.88 -11.60
C ALA A 199 13.42 11.82 -10.97
N ASP A 200 13.43 13.01 -11.50
CA ASP A 200 12.57 14.16 -11.30
C ASP A 200 11.37 14.06 -10.35
N ASN A 201 11.39 14.98 -9.41
CA ASN A 201 10.41 15.15 -8.38
C ASN A 201 9.32 16.15 -8.82
N PRO A 202 8.02 15.84 -8.68
CA PRO A 202 7.00 16.88 -8.66
C PRO A 202 7.04 17.57 -7.30
N SER A 203 7.57 18.81 -7.29
CA SER A 203 7.27 19.93 -6.37
C SER A 203 6.87 19.60 -4.94
N GLY A 204 7.82 19.18 -4.08
CA GLY A 204 7.65 19.09 -2.64
C GLY A 204 8.88 18.47 -1.95
N PRO A 205 9.13 18.74 -0.66
CA PRO A 205 10.17 18.04 0.07
C PRO A 205 9.84 16.55 0.11
N LEU A 206 10.75 15.71 -0.39
CA LEU A 206 10.64 14.26 -0.28
C LEU A 206 10.91 13.87 1.17
N GLU A 207 9.94 13.22 1.79
CA GLU A 207 10.17 12.53 3.05
C GLU A 207 10.93 11.24 2.75
N HIS A 208 12.02 10.98 3.48
CA HIS A 208 12.81 9.78 3.34
C HIS A 208 12.58 8.86 4.53
N TYR A 209 12.46 7.58 4.22
CA TYR A 209 12.23 6.52 5.20
C TYR A 209 13.28 5.43 5.07
N THR A 210 13.64 4.84 6.20
CA THR A 210 14.43 3.60 6.26
C THR A 210 13.64 2.55 7.00
N SER A 211 13.37 1.41 6.37
CA SER A 211 12.60 0.31 6.96
C SER A 211 13.47 -0.89 7.29
N LEU A 212 13.25 -1.44 8.47
CA LEU A 212 13.95 -2.60 9.02
C LEU A 212 12.94 -3.62 9.55
N ALA A 213 13.32 -4.88 9.58
CA ALA A 213 12.61 -5.91 10.32
C ALA A 213 13.60 -6.79 11.09
N PHE A 214 13.27 -7.16 12.33
CA PHE A 214 14.16 -7.98 13.15
C PHE A 214 13.38 -8.91 14.10
N SER A 215 14.03 -10.02 14.49
CA SER A 215 13.63 -10.86 15.61
C SER A 215 14.72 -10.84 16.69
N LEU A 216 14.33 -11.11 17.93
CA LEU A 216 15.22 -11.10 19.07
C LEU A 216 15.68 -12.52 19.40
N HIS A 217 16.89 -12.67 20.00
CA HIS A 217 17.42 -13.96 20.42
C HIS A 217 16.58 -14.64 21.52
N ALA A 218 15.92 -13.85 22.37
CA ALA A 218 15.06 -14.34 23.43
C ALA A 218 13.98 -13.33 23.79
N ASN A 219 12.81 -13.81 24.17
CA ASN A 219 11.73 -12.98 24.70
C ASN A 219 11.88 -12.83 26.22
N ILE A 220 12.83 -12.00 26.65
CA ILE A 220 13.09 -11.69 28.06
C ILE A 220 12.78 -10.22 28.37
N PRO A 221 12.48 -9.87 29.63
CA PRO A 221 12.25 -8.48 30.03
C PRO A 221 13.40 -7.57 29.60
N GLY A 222 13.07 -6.48 28.89
CA GLY A 222 14.04 -5.49 28.42
C GLY A 222 14.69 -5.79 27.06
N ALA A 223 14.53 -6.97 26.45
CA ALA A 223 15.17 -7.32 25.17
C ALA A 223 14.78 -6.35 24.04
N LEU A 224 13.49 -6.04 23.91
CA LEU A 224 13.04 -5.06 22.92
C LEU A 224 13.59 -3.66 23.20
N LEU A 225 13.63 -3.23 24.47
CA LEU A 225 14.20 -1.94 24.85
C LEU A 225 15.67 -1.83 24.42
N GLN A 226 16.46 -2.89 24.62
CA GLN A 226 17.86 -2.94 24.18
C GLN A 226 17.98 -2.84 22.66
N ALA A 227 17.11 -3.53 21.90
CA ALA A 227 17.10 -3.44 20.45
C ALA A 227 16.65 -2.06 19.92
N LEU A 228 15.87 -1.30 20.70
CA LEU A 228 15.43 0.05 20.33
C LEU A 228 16.46 1.14 20.73
N GLN A 229 17.36 0.85 21.66
CA GLN A 229 18.35 1.81 22.15
C GLN A 229 19.26 2.38 21.04
N PRO A 230 19.79 1.59 20.09
CA PRO A 230 20.61 2.10 18.99
C PRO A 230 19.94 3.18 18.12
N PHE A 231 18.62 3.15 18.01
CA PHE A 231 17.86 4.19 17.29
C PHE A 231 17.81 5.48 18.11
N ALA A 232 17.50 5.38 19.42
CA ALA A 232 17.44 6.51 20.33
C ALA A 232 18.80 7.22 20.47
N ASP A 233 19.88 6.46 20.59
CA ASP A 233 21.26 6.99 20.72
C ASP A 233 21.69 7.80 19.48
N ARG A 234 21.06 7.53 18.32
CA ARG A 234 21.29 8.25 17.06
C ARG A 234 20.27 9.36 16.80
N GLY A 235 19.32 9.58 17.71
CA GLY A 235 18.25 10.56 17.53
C GLY A 235 17.30 10.23 16.37
N LEU A 236 17.16 8.94 16.01
CA LEU A 236 16.30 8.50 14.91
C LEU A 236 14.86 8.39 15.39
N SER A 237 13.95 9.10 14.71
CA SER A 237 12.51 9.01 14.95
C SER A 237 11.91 7.80 14.27
N MET A 238 11.11 7.02 15.00
CA MET A 238 10.34 5.92 14.47
C MET A 238 8.92 6.39 14.20
N SER A 239 8.50 6.39 12.92
CA SER A 239 7.11 6.68 12.54
C SER A 239 6.21 5.48 12.69
N ARG A 240 6.78 4.26 12.67
CA ARG A 240 6.04 3.01 12.88
C ARG A 240 6.89 1.97 13.59
N ILE A 241 6.25 1.25 14.51
CA ILE A 241 6.72 -0.01 15.04
C ILE A 241 5.53 -0.98 15.10
N GLU A 242 5.68 -2.14 14.50
CA GLU A 242 4.65 -3.17 14.47
C GLU A 242 5.25 -4.51 14.83
N SER A 243 4.64 -5.21 15.79
CA SER A 243 5.04 -6.56 16.17
C SER A 243 4.14 -7.61 15.51
N ARG A 244 4.76 -8.66 14.98
CA ARG A 244 4.08 -9.79 14.35
C ARG A 244 4.54 -11.10 14.96
N PRO A 245 3.63 -12.06 15.24
CA PRO A 245 4.07 -13.40 15.66
C PRO A 245 4.98 -14.03 14.61
N SER A 246 6.08 -14.66 15.06
CA SER A 246 7.04 -15.32 14.15
C SER A 246 6.44 -16.54 13.43
N LYS A 247 5.36 -17.10 13.97
CA LYS A 247 4.71 -18.35 13.56
C LYS A 247 5.61 -19.61 13.72
N ARG A 248 6.75 -19.48 14.41
CA ARG A 248 7.61 -20.61 14.81
C ARG A 248 7.20 -21.10 16.19
N GLU A 249 7.15 -20.20 17.18
CA GLU A 249 6.78 -20.50 18.55
C GLU A 249 5.89 -19.41 19.16
N LEU A 250 5.07 -19.79 20.15
CA LEU A 250 4.30 -18.82 20.91
C LEU A 250 5.24 -17.94 21.74
N GLY A 251 5.04 -16.63 21.66
CA GLY A 251 5.86 -15.67 22.37
C GLY A 251 7.04 -15.13 21.56
N GLU A 252 7.33 -15.66 20.39
CA GLU A 252 8.31 -15.08 19.47
C GLU A 252 7.66 -14.06 18.55
N TYR A 253 8.33 -12.92 18.39
CA TYR A 253 7.85 -11.80 17.59
C TYR A 253 8.89 -11.31 16.61
N ILE A 254 8.40 -10.83 15.47
CA ILE A 254 9.12 -10.05 14.48
C ILE A 254 8.69 -8.60 14.64
N PHE A 255 9.64 -7.69 14.68
CA PHE A 255 9.39 -6.25 14.77
C PHE A 255 9.71 -5.59 13.44
N PHE A 256 8.76 -4.86 12.90
CA PHE A 256 8.91 -4.02 11.71
C PHE A 256 8.99 -2.57 12.17
N VAL A 257 10.00 -1.85 11.71
CA VAL A 257 10.28 -0.47 12.11
C VAL A 257 10.47 0.38 10.86
N ASP A 258 9.80 1.52 10.81
CA ASP A 258 10.02 2.57 9.82
C ASP A 258 10.61 3.80 10.51
N LEU A 259 11.74 4.28 10.03
CA LEU A 259 12.46 5.47 10.51
C LEU A 259 12.22 6.61 9.54
N GLU A 260 11.89 7.79 10.05
CA GLU A 260 11.86 9.04 9.27
C GLU A 260 13.29 9.59 9.15
N ALA A 261 14.09 8.97 8.31
CA ALA A 261 15.49 9.35 8.15
C ALA A 261 16.04 8.96 6.78
N ASP A 262 16.81 9.87 6.20
CA ASP A 262 17.71 9.62 5.08
C ASP A 262 19.09 9.27 5.62
N LEU A 263 19.32 7.99 5.90
CA LEU A 263 20.58 7.51 6.44
C LEU A 263 21.62 7.40 5.34
N SER A 264 22.76 8.06 5.53
CA SER A 264 23.92 7.80 4.68
C SER A 264 24.34 6.32 4.77
N PRO A 265 25.01 5.76 3.75
CA PRO A 265 25.47 4.38 3.79
C PRO A 265 26.30 4.03 5.03
N ALA A 266 27.13 4.96 5.51
CA ALA A 266 27.95 4.76 6.71
C ALA A 266 27.10 4.72 8.00
N GLN A 267 26.12 5.62 8.14
CA GLN A 267 25.19 5.63 9.28
C GLN A 267 24.34 4.35 9.33
N LEU A 268 23.82 3.94 8.17
CA LEU A 268 23.04 2.71 8.05
C LEU A 268 23.90 1.49 8.41
N GLN A 269 25.11 1.39 7.89
CA GLN A 269 26.03 0.29 8.21
C GLN A 269 26.36 0.21 9.70
N ALA A 270 26.63 1.36 10.35
CA ALA A 270 26.88 1.42 11.78
C ALA A 270 25.65 0.99 12.59
N LEU A 271 24.44 1.43 12.21
CA LEU A 271 23.19 1.01 12.85
C LEU A 271 22.96 -0.50 12.71
N LEU A 272 23.14 -1.04 11.50
CA LEU A 272 22.98 -2.47 11.25
C LEU A 272 23.98 -3.32 12.02
N ALA A 273 25.23 -2.85 12.16
CA ALA A 273 26.26 -3.55 12.95
C ALA A 273 25.86 -3.69 14.41
N ASP A 274 25.34 -2.62 15.04
CA ASP A 274 24.87 -2.68 16.44
C ASP A 274 23.65 -3.62 16.57
N LEU A 275 22.68 -3.50 15.65
CA LEU A 275 21.49 -4.35 15.69
C LEU A 275 21.81 -5.84 15.47
N HIS A 276 22.81 -6.17 14.66
CA HIS A 276 23.24 -7.56 14.47
C HIS A 276 23.72 -8.25 15.74
N THR A 277 24.20 -7.49 16.72
CA THR A 277 24.61 -8.06 18.03
C THR A 277 23.44 -8.35 18.95
N LEU A 278 22.29 -7.71 18.72
CA LEU A 278 21.09 -7.75 19.55
C LEU A 278 19.98 -8.62 18.99
N CYS A 279 19.99 -8.86 17.67
CA CYS A 279 18.93 -9.52 16.94
C CYS A 279 19.35 -10.91 16.45
N GLU A 280 18.43 -11.89 16.52
CA GLU A 280 18.63 -13.23 15.94
C GLU A 280 18.65 -13.15 14.40
N ARG A 281 17.71 -12.40 13.84
CA ARG A 281 17.62 -12.12 12.41
C ARG A 281 17.31 -10.65 12.22
N LEU A 282 18.00 -10.04 11.27
CA LEU A 282 17.84 -8.64 10.89
C LEU A 282 17.70 -8.52 9.38
N LEU A 283 16.69 -7.82 8.91
CA LEU A 283 16.48 -7.47 7.51
C LEU A 283 16.46 -5.95 7.37
N TRP A 284 17.32 -5.42 6.54
CA TRP A 284 17.14 -4.08 6.00
C TRP A 284 16.21 -4.16 4.78
N LEU A 285 15.04 -3.54 4.88
CA LEU A 285 14.02 -3.59 3.84
C LEU A 285 14.21 -2.49 2.77
N GLY A 286 14.96 -1.43 3.08
CA GLY A 286 15.30 -0.36 2.14
C GLY A 286 15.33 1.01 2.78
N SER A 287 16.01 1.94 2.10
CA SER A 287 15.91 3.39 2.34
C SER A 287 15.32 4.00 1.07
N TYR A 288 14.25 4.79 1.19
CA TYR A 288 13.43 5.18 0.05
C TYR A 288 12.70 6.50 0.29
N ALA A 289 12.35 7.17 -0.81
CA ALA A 289 11.49 8.34 -0.76
C ALA A 289 10.01 7.95 -0.69
N LEU A 290 9.24 8.73 0.09
CA LEU A 290 7.78 8.65 0.15
C LEU A 290 7.19 9.80 -0.67
N THR A 291 6.19 9.50 -1.48
CA THR A 291 5.37 10.47 -2.20
C THR A 291 3.97 10.46 -1.59
N ASP A 292 3.49 11.61 -1.11
CA ASP A 292 2.15 11.75 -0.56
C ASP A 292 1.22 12.43 -1.58
N LEU A 293 0.22 11.69 -2.07
CA LEU A 293 -0.80 12.20 -2.98
C LEU A 293 -2.01 12.79 -2.25
N THR A 294 -2.08 12.69 -0.92
CA THR A 294 -3.20 13.27 -0.15
C THR A 294 -3.10 14.80 -0.09
N ALA A 295 -1.86 15.33 -0.09
CA ALA A 295 -1.58 16.76 -0.08
C ALA A 295 -1.73 17.44 -1.45
N MET A 296 -1.70 16.67 -2.55
CA MET A 296 -1.96 17.19 -3.88
C MET A 296 -3.46 17.39 -4.04
N GLY A 297 -3.93 18.64 -3.99
CA GLY A 297 -5.35 19.01 -4.02
C GLY A 297 -6.16 18.24 -5.05
N ASN A 298 -7.40 17.99 -4.70
CA ASN A 298 -8.39 17.21 -5.41
C ASN A 298 -8.50 17.60 -6.90
N PRO A 299 -8.03 16.83 -7.89
CA PRO A 299 -8.24 17.13 -9.30
C PRO A 299 -9.72 17.12 -9.70
N ASP A 300 -10.61 16.60 -8.85
CA ASP A 300 -12.06 16.54 -9.08
C ASP A 300 -12.80 17.82 -8.60
N GLN A 301 -12.12 18.80 -8.00
CA GLN A 301 -12.65 20.14 -7.69
C GLN A 301 -12.27 21.17 -8.77
N GLN A 302 -12.54 20.90 -10.03
CA GLN A 302 -12.69 22.00 -10.98
C GLN A 302 -14.06 22.66 -10.72
N PRO A 303 -14.11 23.98 -10.42
CA PRO A 303 -15.38 24.67 -10.28
C PRO A 303 -16.11 24.60 -11.62
N GLY A 304 -17.30 24.00 -11.58
CA GLY A 304 -18.19 23.91 -12.73
C GLY A 304 -18.30 25.28 -13.38
N GLY A 305 -17.94 25.34 -14.66
CA GLY A 305 -18.13 26.52 -15.49
C GLY A 305 -19.59 26.98 -15.39
N ARG A 306 -19.79 28.17 -14.84
CA ARG A 306 -21.04 28.89 -14.98
C ARG A 306 -21.33 29.04 -16.48
N ALA A 307 -22.28 28.30 -16.98
CA ALA A 307 -22.94 28.66 -18.22
C ALA A 307 -23.70 29.96 -17.95
N GLY A 308 -23.18 31.01 -18.47
CA GLY A 308 -23.83 32.30 -18.50
C GLY A 308 -24.96 32.35 -19.52
N SER A 309 -26.00 32.98 -19.13
CA SER A 309 -27.08 33.65 -19.87
C SER A 309 -27.58 32.99 -21.13
#